data_8277cbc942a7107a3b2a31897177909f
#
_entry.id   8277cbc942a7107a3b2a31897177909f
#
_cell.length_a   1.000
_cell.length_b   1.000
_cell.length_c   1.000
_cell.angle_alpha   90.00
_cell.angle_beta   90.00
_cell.angle_gamma   90.00
#
_symmetry.space_group_name_H-M   'P 1'
#
loop_
_entity.id
_entity.type
_entity.pdbx_description
1 polymer ?
#
loop_
_entity_poly.entity_id
_entity_poly.type
_entity_poly.pdbx_seq_one_letter_code
_entity_poly.pdbx_strand_id
1 'polypeptide(L)'
;MPTSPRPLATITFQNYFRLYDKLSGMTGTAMTEQEEFGTIYELDIVEIPTNKPLARIDRPDVVYKTEAGKLRAIVQQIEECHQKGQPVLVGTVSIEKSEHLSEMLRRKG
;
A
#
# COMPACT_ATOMS: atom_id res chain seq x y z
N MET A 1 -8.49 -21.87 24.42
CA MET A 1 -7.90 -20.76 23.67
C MET A 1 -6.42 -20.65 24.01
N PRO A 2 -5.54 -20.62 23.02
CA PRO A 2 -4.14 -20.35 23.30
C PRO A 2 -4.02 -18.94 23.87
N THR A 3 -3.53 -18.81 25.09
CA THR A 3 -3.18 -17.52 25.66
C THR A 3 -1.95 -16.99 24.94
N SER A 4 -2.03 -15.75 24.45
CA SER A 4 -0.84 -15.07 23.90
C SER A 4 0.26 -15.09 24.97
N PRO A 5 1.50 -15.48 24.63
CA PRO A 5 2.58 -15.46 25.59
C PRO A 5 2.80 -14.02 26.08
N ARG A 6 2.88 -13.83 27.39
CA ARG A 6 3.22 -12.53 27.96
C ARG A 6 4.69 -12.22 27.66
N PRO A 7 5.03 -11.05 27.11
CA PRO A 7 6.42 -10.70 26.92
C PRO A 7 7.11 -10.52 28.26
N LEU A 8 8.33 -11.04 28.41
CA LEU A 8 9.18 -10.83 29.57
C LEU A 8 9.78 -9.43 29.61
N ALA A 9 9.94 -8.83 28.44
CA ALA A 9 10.44 -7.47 28.26
C ALA A 9 9.95 -6.93 26.92
N THR A 10 9.90 -5.60 26.79
CA THR A 10 9.54 -4.91 25.55
C THR A 10 10.67 -3.96 25.15
N ILE A 11 10.86 -3.83 23.84
CA ILE A 11 11.80 -2.90 23.24
C ILE A 11 11.15 -2.30 22.01
N THR A 12 11.41 -1.03 21.71
CA THR A 12 10.95 -0.41 20.47
C THR A 12 11.73 -0.95 19.27
N PHE A 13 11.15 -0.89 18.06
CA PHE A 13 11.85 -1.30 16.84
C PHE A 13 13.14 -0.51 16.65
N GLN A 14 13.14 0.79 16.91
CA GLN A 14 14.32 1.64 16.79
C GLN A 14 15.46 1.17 17.71
N ASN A 15 15.16 0.93 18.96
CA ASN A 15 16.16 0.46 19.92
C ASN A 15 16.65 -0.95 19.62
N TYR A 16 15.76 -1.83 19.17
CA TYR A 16 16.11 -3.19 18.79
C TYR A 16 17.13 -3.21 17.63
N PHE A 17 16.87 -2.47 16.56
CA PHE A 17 17.75 -2.42 15.40
C PHE A 17 19.09 -1.73 15.71
N ARG A 18 19.12 -0.80 16.64
CA ARG A 18 20.34 -0.13 17.08
C ARG A 18 21.30 -1.04 17.86
N LEU A 19 20.85 -2.23 18.29
CA LEU A 19 21.72 -3.22 18.92
C LEU A 19 22.71 -3.88 17.94
N TYR A 20 22.47 -3.79 16.66
CA TYR A 20 23.32 -4.40 15.65
C TYR A 20 24.43 -3.44 15.21
N ASP A 21 25.67 -3.94 15.13
CA ASP A 21 26.81 -3.14 14.66
C ASP A 21 26.71 -2.82 13.18
N LYS A 22 26.22 -3.78 12.38
CA LYS A 22 25.94 -3.59 10.97
C LYS A 22 24.45 -3.77 10.71
N LEU A 23 23.86 -2.72 10.17
CA LEU A 23 22.44 -2.68 9.84
C LEU A 23 22.28 -2.15 8.43
N SER A 24 21.49 -2.82 7.61
CA SER A 24 21.10 -2.35 6.29
C SER A 24 19.70 -2.84 5.95
N GLY A 25 19.09 -2.20 4.98
CA GLY A 25 17.76 -2.55 4.53
C GLY A 25 17.49 -1.99 3.14
N MET A 26 16.36 -2.37 2.58
CA MET A 26 15.89 -1.89 1.29
C MET A 26 14.42 -1.50 1.37
N THR A 27 14.05 -0.40 0.73
CA THR A 27 12.66 0.06 0.68
C THR A 27 12.46 0.91 -0.58
N GLY A 28 11.22 0.98 -1.05
CA GLY A 28 10.84 1.86 -2.14
C GLY A 28 10.61 3.32 -1.74
N THR A 29 10.65 3.64 -0.44
CA THR A 29 10.28 4.96 0.10
C THR A 29 11.32 5.59 1.03
N ALA A 30 12.57 5.11 1.01
CA ALA A 30 13.60 5.56 1.94
C ALA A 30 13.96 7.05 1.83
N MET A 31 13.90 7.63 0.64
CA MET A 31 14.29 9.03 0.41
C MET A 31 13.38 10.03 1.15
N THR A 32 12.10 9.72 1.31
CA THR A 32 11.15 10.57 2.04
C THR A 32 11.41 10.59 3.54
N GLU A 33 12.10 9.58 4.07
CA GLU A 33 12.41 9.38 5.48
C GLU A 33 13.92 9.42 5.77
N GLN A 34 14.68 10.06 4.88
CA GLN A 34 16.14 10.11 4.98
C GLN A 34 16.63 10.67 6.31
N GLU A 35 15.99 11.74 6.79
CA GLU A 35 16.34 12.38 8.06
C GLU A 35 16.13 11.43 9.23
N GLU A 36 15.02 10.69 9.25
CA GLU A 36 14.74 9.69 10.28
C GLU A 36 15.78 8.57 10.29
N PHE A 37 16.09 8.01 9.13
CA PHE A 37 17.09 6.95 9.04
C PHE A 37 18.49 7.42 9.46
N GLY A 38 18.87 8.64 9.13
CA GLY A 38 20.12 9.23 9.55
C GLY A 38 20.18 9.50 11.06
N THR A 39 19.11 10.08 11.62
CA THR A 39 19.07 10.49 13.03
C THR A 39 18.92 9.31 13.98
N ILE A 40 18.03 8.35 13.66
CA ILE A 40 17.69 7.24 14.56
C ILE A 40 18.66 6.07 14.40
N TYR A 41 18.99 5.70 13.15
CA TYR A 41 19.76 4.49 12.84
C TYR A 41 21.19 4.76 12.36
N GLU A 42 21.56 6.00 12.17
CA GLU A 42 22.87 6.39 11.60
C GLU A 42 23.13 5.73 10.24
N LEU A 43 22.08 5.60 9.42
CA LEU A 43 22.15 4.99 8.11
C LEU A 43 22.22 6.03 6.99
N ASP A 44 23.08 5.78 6.02
CA ASP A 44 23.11 6.53 4.78
C ASP A 44 22.12 5.92 3.78
N ILE A 45 21.48 6.77 2.99
CA ILE A 45 20.55 6.33 1.95
C ILE A 45 21.21 6.48 0.59
N VAL A 46 21.17 5.40 -0.18
CA VAL A 46 21.63 5.36 -1.55
C VAL A 46 20.45 5.03 -2.45
N GLU A 47 20.15 5.94 -3.37
CA GLU A 47 19.10 5.72 -4.37
C GLU A 47 19.66 4.90 -5.53
N ILE A 48 19.04 3.76 -5.80
CA ILE A 48 19.40 2.92 -6.93
C ILE A 48 18.39 3.19 -8.04
N PRO A 49 18.82 3.68 -9.20
CA PRO A 49 17.90 3.95 -10.31
C PRO A 49 17.26 2.67 -10.83
N THR A 50 16.05 2.80 -11.37
CA THR A 50 15.31 1.68 -11.95
C THR A 50 16.01 1.20 -13.23
N ASN A 51 15.92 -0.11 -13.49
CA ASN A 51 16.48 -0.71 -14.71
C ASN A 51 15.83 -0.15 -16.00
N LYS A 52 14.50 0.07 -15.94
CA LYS A 52 13.73 0.62 -17.06
C LYS A 52 13.00 1.89 -16.64
N PRO A 53 12.67 2.79 -17.58
CA PRO A 53 11.86 3.96 -17.27
C PRO A 53 10.54 3.58 -16.60
N LEU A 54 10.06 4.44 -15.70
CA LEU A 54 8.78 4.28 -15.04
C LEU A 54 7.64 4.41 -16.05
N ALA A 55 6.88 3.35 -16.25
CA ALA A 55 5.73 3.34 -17.16
C ALA A 55 4.40 3.67 -16.45
N ARG A 56 4.37 3.71 -15.12
CA ARG A 56 3.16 3.99 -14.35
C ARG A 56 2.71 5.44 -14.53
N ILE A 57 1.43 5.61 -14.76
CA ILE A 57 0.78 6.92 -14.84
C ILE A 57 -0.12 7.08 -13.61
N ASP A 58 0.22 8.02 -12.73
CA ASP A 58 -0.60 8.34 -11.57
C ASP A 58 -1.61 9.42 -11.97
N ARG A 59 -2.89 9.07 -11.93
CA ARG A 59 -3.97 9.99 -12.24
C ARG A 59 -4.42 10.73 -11.00
N PRO A 60 -4.93 11.96 -11.11
CA PRO A 60 -5.48 12.68 -9.97
C PRO A 60 -6.75 12.00 -9.43
N ASP A 61 -7.04 12.25 -8.18
CA ASP A 61 -8.27 11.77 -7.55
C ASP A 61 -9.50 12.35 -8.22
N VAL A 62 -10.55 11.56 -8.29
CA VAL A 62 -11.87 11.98 -8.79
C VAL A 62 -12.85 12.00 -7.64
N VAL A 63 -13.49 13.15 -7.42
CA VAL A 63 -14.43 13.36 -6.33
C VAL A 63 -15.87 13.24 -6.85
N TYR A 64 -16.69 12.47 -6.15
CA TYR A 64 -18.10 12.26 -6.49
C TYR A 64 -19.01 12.87 -5.43
N LYS A 65 -20.16 13.38 -5.86
CA LYS A 65 -21.16 13.98 -4.97
C LYS A 65 -21.80 12.95 -4.04
N THR A 66 -22.01 11.73 -4.53
CA THR A 66 -22.66 10.65 -3.77
C THR A 66 -21.83 9.37 -3.84
N GLU A 67 -21.95 8.54 -2.82
CA GLU A 67 -21.31 7.22 -2.80
C GLU A 67 -21.85 6.30 -3.88
N ALA A 68 -23.16 6.34 -4.13
CA ALA A 68 -23.79 5.57 -5.20
C ALA A 68 -23.26 5.95 -6.59
N GLY A 69 -23.06 7.23 -6.85
CA GLY A 69 -22.42 7.72 -8.08
C GLY A 69 -20.98 7.26 -8.23
N LYS A 70 -20.22 7.30 -7.15
CA LYS A 70 -18.84 6.78 -7.10
C LYS A 70 -18.78 5.29 -7.43
N LEU A 71 -19.63 4.47 -6.81
CA LEU A 71 -19.64 3.03 -7.04
C LEU A 71 -20.01 2.68 -8.48
N ARG A 72 -20.97 3.40 -9.07
CA ARG A 72 -21.34 3.21 -10.50
C ARG A 72 -20.16 3.52 -11.42
N ALA A 73 -19.44 4.60 -11.15
CA ALA A 73 -18.27 4.97 -11.94
C ALA A 73 -17.13 3.94 -11.81
N ILE A 74 -16.91 3.39 -10.60
CA ILE A 74 -15.93 2.33 -10.37
C ILE A 74 -16.29 1.08 -11.17
N VAL A 75 -17.53 0.63 -11.12
CA VAL A 75 -18.00 -0.55 -11.85
C VAL A 75 -17.83 -0.35 -13.35
N GLN A 76 -18.21 0.81 -13.87
CA GLN A 76 -18.04 1.14 -15.27
C GLN A 76 -16.57 1.09 -15.70
N GLN A 77 -15.69 1.66 -14.91
CA GLN A 77 -14.24 1.65 -15.19
C GLN A 77 -13.69 0.22 -15.20
N ILE A 78 -14.14 -0.62 -14.29
CA ILE A 78 -13.74 -2.04 -14.24
C ILE A 78 -14.27 -2.80 -15.46
N GLU A 79 -15.51 -2.56 -15.88
CA GLU A 79 -16.07 -3.16 -17.10
C GLU A 79 -15.24 -2.79 -18.33
N GLU A 80 -14.88 -1.53 -18.48
CA GLU A 80 -14.06 -1.06 -19.60
C GLU A 80 -12.69 -1.73 -19.63
N CYS A 81 -12.06 -1.85 -18.47
CA CYS A 81 -10.78 -2.56 -18.34
C CYS A 81 -10.92 -4.05 -18.64
N HIS A 82 -11.99 -4.68 -18.18
CA HIS A 82 -12.28 -6.09 -18.43
C HIS A 82 -12.46 -6.39 -19.91
N GLN A 83 -13.19 -5.54 -20.63
CA GLN A 83 -13.37 -5.67 -22.08
C GLN A 83 -12.03 -5.59 -22.85
N LYS A 84 -11.10 -4.82 -22.34
CA LYS A 84 -9.75 -4.71 -22.91
C LYS A 84 -8.80 -5.84 -22.47
N GLY A 85 -9.24 -6.73 -21.57
CA GLY A 85 -8.38 -7.74 -20.97
C GLY A 85 -7.38 -7.20 -19.98
N GLN A 86 -7.59 -6.00 -19.45
CA GLN A 86 -6.70 -5.34 -18.49
C GLN A 86 -7.09 -5.72 -17.06
N PRO A 87 -6.18 -6.30 -16.26
CA PRO A 87 -6.46 -6.59 -14.86
C PRO A 87 -6.56 -5.31 -14.03
N VAL A 88 -7.44 -5.32 -13.02
CA VAL A 88 -7.68 -4.19 -12.13
C VAL A 88 -7.54 -4.63 -10.69
N LEU A 89 -6.68 -3.94 -9.92
CA LEU A 89 -6.58 -4.12 -8.48
C LEU A 89 -7.42 -3.05 -7.80
N VAL A 90 -8.37 -3.47 -6.96
CA VAL A 90 -9.29 -2.57 -6.26
C VAL A 90 -9.03 -2.62 -4.76
N GLY A 91 -8.66 -1.48 -4.18
CA GLY A 91 -8.51 -1.31 -2.74
C GLY A 91 -9.74 -0.64 -2.13
N THR A 92 -10.15 -1.08 -0.94
CA THR A 92 -11.24 -0.48 -0.17
C THR A 92 -10.80 -0.24 1.27
N VAL A 93 -11.51 0.63 1.98
CA VAL A 93 -11.21 0.95 3.38
C VAL A 93 -11.76 -0.08 4.38
N SER A 94 -12.64 -0.98 3.94
CA SER A 94 -13.22 -2.03 4.78
C SER A 94 -13.56 -3.28 3.99
N ILE A 95 -13.66 -4.41 4.68
CA ILE A 95 -14.08 -5.68 4.09
C ILE A 95 -15.51 -5.61 3.58
N GLU A 96 -16.41 -4.95 4.31
CA GLU A 96 -17.81 -4.76 3.91
C GLU A 96 -17.94 -4.04 2.57
N LYS A 97 -17.17 -2.97 2.37
CA LYS A 97 -17.15 -2.23 1.10
C LYS A 97 -16.58 -3.07 -0.03
N SER A 98 -15.59 -3.90 0.24
CA SER A 98 -15.01 -4.83 -0.72
C SER A 98 -16.04 -5.88 -1.17
N GLU A 99 -16.75 -6.48 -0.21
CA GLU A 99 -17.78 -7.48 -0.49
C GLU A 99 -18.98 -6.88 -1.27
N HIS A 100 -19.41 -5.67 -0.90
CA HIS A 100 -20.47 -4.97 -1.60
C HIS A 100 -20.10 -4.71 -3.06
N LEU A 101 -18.90 -4.23 -3.32
CA LEU A 101 -18.41 -3.99 -4.66
C LEU A 101 -18.28 -5.30 -5.46
N SER A 102 -17.78 -6.36 -4.82
CA SER A 102 -17.68 -7.69 -5.41
C SER A 102 -19.05 -8.22 -5.86
N GLU A 103 -20.08 -8.02 -5.04
CA GLU A 103 -21.45 -8.42 -5.40
C GLU A 103 -22.00 -7.61 -6.56
N MET A 104 -21.77 -6.29 -6.58
CA MET A 104 -22.14 -5.45 -7.72
C MET A 104 -21.50 -5.92 -9.03
N LEU A 105 -20.23 -6.28 -8.99
CA LEU A 105 -19.50 -6.80 -10.15
C LEU A 105 -20.02 -8.17 -10.59
N ARG A 106 -20.38 -9.04 -9.64
CA ARG A 106 -20.96 -10.35 -9.94
C ARG A 106 -22.28 -10.24 -10.66
N ARG A 107 -23.12 -9.27 -10.30
CA ARG A 107 -24.40 -9.01 -10.99
C ARG A 107 -24.22 -8.52 -12.43
N LYS A 108 -23.06 -7.97 -12.72
CA LYS A 108 -22.71 -7.49 -14.06
C LYS A 108 -22.11 -8.58 -14.96
N GLY A 109 -21.74 -9.72 -14.39
CA GLY A 109 -21.06 -10.81 -15.10
C GLY A 109 -19.56 -10.72 -14.99
#